data_0362900f2128fa06c45006d423b5e2ff
#
_entry.id   0362900f2128fa06c45006d423b5e2ff
#
_cell.length_a   1.000
_cell.length_b   1.000
_cell.length_c   1.000
_cell.angle_alpha   90.00
_cell.angle_beta   90.00
_cell.angle_gamma   90.00
#
_symmetry.space_group_name_H-M   'P 1'
#
loop_
_entity.id
_entity.type
_entity.pdbx_description
1 polymer ?
#
loop_
_entity_poly.entity_id
_entity_poly.type
_entity_poly.pdbx_seq_one_letter_code
_entity_poly.pdbx_strand_id
1 'polypeptide(L)'
;MTTTTTTTTTTVARHIPVVGEGANVYGYSDVYAYTVIKVNAAGDIAFLQRDKATLLNGVDSGEPDALHFSAGGFCGHTSGVQRYSYERDPNGEVVRVSLRKKGRFAGTWRTKGSGTGASRVRFGERAEHYDFNF
;
A
#
# COMPACT_ATOMS: atom_id res chain seq x y z
N MET A 1 26.87 21.04 28.11
CA MET A 1 26.50 20.74 27.38
C MET A 1 25.83 19.77 27.28
N THR A 2 25.31 19.54 27.03
CA THR A 2 24.67 18.68 26.98
C THR A 2 24.47 17.87 26.05
N THR A 3 24.33 17.22 25.94
CA THR A 3 24.24 16.47 25.11
C THR A 3 23.28 15.79 24.89
N THR A 4 22.83 15.65 24.71
CA THR A 4 21.94 15.07 24.38
C THR A 4 21.78 13.96 23.97
N THR A 5 21.70 13.35 23.97
CA THR A 5 21.54 12.33 23.70
C THR A 5 20.75 11.66 23.22
N THR A 6 20.43 11.44 22.91
CA THR A 6 19.84 10.88 22.33
C THR A 6 19.40 9.84 22.29
N THR A 7 18.95 9.42 22.44
CA THR A 7 18.49 8.56 22.51
C THR A 7 18.04 7.77 21.82
N THR A 8 18.05 7.51 21.48
CA THR A 8 17.85 6.68 20.85
C THR A 8 16.87 5.99 20.85
N THR A 9 16.23 6.04 20.89
CA THR A 9 15.26 5.47 20.92
C THR A 9 14.96 4.68 20.01
N THR A 10 14.97 3.78 20.08
CA THR A 10 14.69 2.89 19.25
C THR A 10 13.33 2.87 18.92
N THR A 11 12.57 3.61 19.31
CA THR A 11 11.22 3.63 18.99
C THR A 11 11.03 4.23 17.67
N VAL A 12 10.43 3.56 16.78
CA VAL A 12 10.08 4.09 15.49
C VAL A 12 8.98 5.10 15.67
N ALA A 13 9.19 6.30 15.21
CA ALA A 13 8.17 7.32 15.29
C ALA A 13 6.91 6.86 14.53
N ARG A 14 5.76 7.08 15.13
CA ARG A 14 4.50 6.79 14.50
C ARG A 14 4.33 7.66 13.27
N HIS A 15 3.99 7.06 12.15
CA HIS A 15 3.69 7.81 10.95
C HIS A 15 2.30 8.42 11.04
N ILE A 16 2.20 9.71 10.83
CA ILE A 16 0.92 10.40 10.76
C ILE A 16 0.65 10.70 9.29
N PRO A 17 -0.40 10.11 8.72
CA PRO A 17 -0.68 10.33 7.31
C PRO A 17 -1.04 11.77 7.01
N VAL A 18 -0.73 12.20 5.79
CA VAL A 18 -0.96 13.56 5.33
C VAL A 18 -1.83 13.50 4.07
N VAL A 19 -2.80 14.39 3.97
CA VAL A 19 -3.64 14.47 2.78
C VAL A 19 -2.77 14.65 1.54
N GLY A 20 -3.02 13.85 0.52
CA GLY A 20 -2.25 13.83 -0.71
C GLY A 20 -1.16 12.77 -0.74
N GLU A 21 -0.82 12.20 0.39
CA GLU A 21 0.18 11.15 0.48
C GLU A 21 -0.33 9.86 -0.15
N GLY A 22 0.57 9.09 -0.75
CA GLY A 22 0.23 7.77 -1.25
C GLY A 22 0.08 6.76 -0.13
N ALA A 23 -0.70 5.72 -0.40
CA ALA A 23 -0.88 4.62 0.53
C ALA A 23 -1.08 3.33 -0.25
N ASN A 24 -0.70 2.23 0.35
CA ASN A 24 -0.91 0.91 -0.22
C ASN A 24 -1.76 0.08 0.71
N VAL A 25 -2.78 -0.55 0.16
CA VAL A 25 -3.63 -1.49 0.88
C VAL A 25 -3.28 -2.88 0.39
N TYR A 26 -2.92 -3.75 1.30
CA TYR A 26 -2.44 -5.09 0.96
C TYR A 26 -3.57 -6.09 0.99
N GLY A 27 -3.87 -6.68 -0.17
CA GLY A 27 -4.75 -7.81 -0.27
C GLY A 27 -3.98 -9.10 0.02
N TYR A 28 -4.55 -10.22 -0.38
CA TYR A 28 -3.90 -11.52 -0.14
C TYR A 28 -2.55 -11.61 -0.84
N SER A 29 -2.51 -11.32 -2.12
CA SER A 29 -1.26 -11.32 -2.89
C SER A 29 -1.13 -10.10 -3.78
N ASP A 30 -2.09 -9.20 -3.72
CA ASP A 30 -2.08 -7.98 -4.52
C ASP A 30 -1.86 -6.78 -3.60
N VAL A 31 -1.39 -5.70 -4.19
CA VAL A 31 -1.23 -4.42 -3.50
C VAL A 31 -1.94 -3.36 -4.31
N TYR A 32 -2.77 -2.56 -3.66
CA TYR A 32 -3.56 -1.53 -4.33
C TYR A 32 -3.15 -0.15 -3.85
N ALA A 33 -2.94 0.75 -4.80
CA ALA A 33 -2.51 2.12 -4.51
C ALA A 33 -3.71 3.03 -4.25
N TYR A 34 -3.59 3.85 -3.22
CA TYR A 34 -4.58 4.81 -2.79
C TYR A 34 -3.93 6.14 -2.51
N THR A 35 -4.74 7.17 -2.39
CA THR A 35 -4.29 8.49 -1.94
C THR A 35 -5.05 8.87 -0.69
N VAL A 36 -4.36 9.43 0.28
CA VAL A 36 -4.98 9.92 1.51
C VAL A 36 -5.79 11.18 1.17
N ILE A 37 -7.09 11.14 1.44
CA ILE A 37 -7.97 12.28 1.14
C ILE A 37 -8.45 13.01 2.39
N LYS A 38 -8.36 12.37 3.55
CA LYS A 38 -8.79 12.98 4.80
C LYS A 38 -8.10 12.29 5.98
N VAL A 39 -7.75 13.06 6.99
CA VAL A 39 -7.17 12.56 8.23
C VAL A 39 -7.89 13.25 9.38
N ASN A 40 -8.22 12.51 10.44
CA ASN A 40 -8.87 13.12 11.58
C ASN A 40 -7.86 13.93 12.42
N ALA A 41 -8.37 14.72 13.35
CA ALA A 41 -7.53 15.61 14.16
C ALA A 41 -6.51 14.84 15.00
N ALA A 42 -6.86 13.66 15.47
CA ALA A 42 -5.94 12.85 16.28
C ALA A 42 -4.88 12.15 15.44
N GLY A 43 -5.04 12.10 14.14
CA GLY A 43 -4.07 11.45 13.26
C GLY A 43 -4.10 9.94 13.32
N ASP A 44 -5.18 9.34 13.79
CA ASP A 44 -5.29 7.89 13.93
C ASP A 44 -6.39 7.27 13.08
N ILE A 45 -7.09 8.08 12.29
CA ILE A 45 -8.08 7.63 11.32
C ILE A 45 -7.86 8.40 10.04
N ALA A 46 -7.84 7.70 8.93
CA ALA A 46 -7.70 8.32 7.62
C ALA A 46 -8.68 7.71 6.65
N PHE A 47 -8.97 8.46 5.60
CA PHE A 47 -9.78 7.98 4.49
C PHE A 47 -8.90 7.98 3.26
N LEU A 48 -8.92 6.88 2.55
CA LEU A 48 -8.10 6.66 1.36
C LEU A 48 -9.00 6.49 0.17
N GLN A 49 -8.61 7.06 -0.96
CA GLN A 49 -9.34 6.87 -2.20
C GLN A 49 -8.48 6.10 -3.19
N ARG A 50 -9.07 5.10 -3.81
CA ARG A 50 -8.39 4.24 -4.78
C ARG A 50 -7.90 5.08 -5.95
N ASP A 51 -6.62 4.94 -6.28
CA ASP A 51 -6.03 5.59 -7.45
C ASP A 51 -6.34 4.79 -8.70
N LYS A 52 -6.22 5.44 -9.84
CA LYS A 52 -6.20 4.76 -11.11
C LYS A 52 -4.76 4.38 -11.40
N ALA A 53 -4.48 3.09 -11.42
CA ALA A 53 -3.15 2.57 -11.67
C ALA A 53 -3.13 1.92 -13.05
N THR A 54 -2.15 2.27 -13.86
CA THR A 54 -2.00 1.73 -15.21
C THR A 54 -0.68 1.01 -15.31
N LEU A 55 -0.72 -0.26 -15.70
CA LEU A 55 0.48 -1.06 -15.87
C LEU A 55 1.24 -0.55 -17.11
N LEU A 56 2.50 -0.17 -16.90
CA LEU A 56 3.32 0.41 -17.96
C LEU A 56 4.08 -0.62 -18.76
N ASN A 57 4.45 -1.73 -18.16
CA ASN A 57 5.30 -2.74 -18.79
C ASN A 57 4.57 -4.06 -18.96
N GLY A 58 3.34 -4.01 -19.43
CA GLY A 58 2.59 -5.20 -19.81
C GLY A 58 3.05 -5.75 -21.15
N VAL A 59 2.39 -6.81 -21.59
CA VAL A 59 2.79 -7.57 -22.77
C VAL A 59 2.97 -6.70 -24.02
N ASP A 60 2.11 -5.71 -24.19
CA ASP A 60 2.13 -4.89 -25.39
C ASP A 60 2.88 -3.57 -25.23
N SER A 61 3.62 -3.41 -24.14
CA SER A 61 4.23 -2.13 -23.83
C SER A 61 5.53 -1.87 -24.60
N GLY A 62 6.18 -2.91 -25.09
CA GLY A 62 7.49 -2.78 -25.71
C GLY A 62 8.63 -2.65 -24.69
N GLU A 63 8.32 -2.79 -23.40
CA GLU A 63 9.32 -2.68 -22.34
C GLU A 63 9.59 -4.05 -21.73
N PRO A 64 10.62 -4.17 -20.88
CA PRO A 64 10.82 -5.40 -20.11
C PRO A 64 9.53 -5.78 -19.42
N ASP A 65 9.06 -6.97 -19.71
CA ASP A 65 7.71 -7.35 -19.48
C ASP A 65 7.47 -7.88 -18.07
N ALA A 66 6.51 -7.32 -17.37
CA ALA A 66 6.08 -7.83 -16.07
C ALA A 66 5.34 -9.15 -16.19
N LEU A 67 4.90 -9.49 -17.38
CA LEU A 67 4.15 -10.72 -17.63
C LEU A 67 5.01 -11.79 -18.32
N HIS A 68 6.29 -11.80 -18.03
CA HIS A 68 7.19 -12.80 -18.58
C HIS A 68 6.83 -14.19 -18.03
N PHE A 69 6.61 -15.12 -18.92
CA PHE A 69 6.28 -16.49 -18.53
C PHE A 69 7.51 -17.37 -18.60
N SER A 70 7.77 -18.06 -17.50
CA SER A 70 8.88 -18.99 -17.44
C SER A 70 8.55 -20.25 -18.20
N ALA A 71 9.50 -20.72 -18.98
CA ALA A 71 9.34 -21.97 -19.71
C ALA A 71 9.34 -23.15 -18.74
N GLY A 72 8.63 -24.21 -19.12
CA GLY A 72 8.65 -25.45 -18.35
C GLY A 72 7.71 -25.52 -17.18
N GLY A 73 7.06 -24.45 -16.82
CA GLY A 73 6.08 -24.48 -15.75
C GLY A 73 4.76 -25.05 -16.26
N PHE A 74 4.13 -25.86 -15.45
CA PHE A 74 2.86 -26.45 -15.83
C PHE A 74 1.82 -25.39 -16.16
N CYS A 75 1.65 -24.44 -15.27
CA CYS A 75 0.74 -23.36 -15.50
C CYS A 75 1.44 -22.12 -15.99
N GLY A 76 2.74 -22.17 -16.12
CA GLY A 76 3.52 -20.97 -16.32
C GLY A 76 3.36 -20.04 -15.12
N HIS A 77 4.22 -19.14 -14.92
CA HIS A 77 4.02 -18.08 -13.96
C HIS A 77 4.79 -16.86 -14.42
N THR A 78 4.32 -15.72 -13.98
CA THR A 78 4.95 -14.48 -14.36
C THR A 78 6.11 -14.17 -13.43
N SER A 79 7.15 -13.61 -14.01
CA SER A 79 8.27 -13.07 -13.27
C SER A 79 8.52 -11.68 -13.84
N GLY A 80 9.25 -10.88 -13.18
CA GLY A 80 9.52 -9.54 -13.62
C GLY A 80 8.86 -8.52 -12.72
N VAL A 81 9.36 -7.31 -12.78
CA VAL A 81 8.92 -6.22 -11.92
C VAL A 81 7.85 -5.42 -12.64
N GLN A 82 6.71 -5.29 -11.99
CA GLN A 82 5.62 -4.50 -12.50
C GLN A 82 5.89 -3.02 -12.25
N ARG A 83 5.59 -2.20 -13.24
CA ARG A 83 5.68 -0.76 -13.10
C ARG A 83 4.35 -0.14 -13.47
N TYR A 84 3.90 0.81 -12.66
CA TYR A 84 2.60 1.45 -12.82
C TYR A 84 2.75 2.96 -12.83
N SER A 85 1.87 3.61 -13.56
CA SER A 85 1.63 5.03 -13.38
C SER A 85 0.37 5.21 -12.55
N TYR A 86 0.29 6.29 -11.81
CA TYR A 86 -0.81 6.51 -10.87
C TYR A 86 -1.44 7.87 -11.14
N GLU A 87 -2.77 7.89 -11.11
CA GLU A 87 -3.52 9.11 -11.25
C GLU A 87 -4.58 9.14 -10.16
N ARG A 88 -4.92 10.33 -9.72
CA ARG A 88 -6.04 10.50 -8.81
C ARG A 88 -7.32 10.10 -9.54
N ASP A 89 -8.18 9.38 -8.86
CA ASP A 89 -9.48 8.99 -9.41
C ASP A 89 -10.57 9.52 -8.47
N PRO A 90 -11.22 10.63 -8.84
CA PRO A 90 -12.26 11.22 -7.98
C PRO A 90 -13.47 10.31 -7.80
N ASN A 91 -13.60 9.28 -8.63
CA ASN A 91 -14.67 8.30 -8.47
C ASN A 91 -14.18 6.99 -7.87
N GLY A 92 -12.93 6.95 -7.44
CA GLY A 92 -12.38 5.75 -6.84
C GLY A 92 -13.02 5.41 -5.50
N GLU A 93 -12.95 4.13 -5.15
CA GLU A 93 -13.47 3.67 -3.88
C GLU A 93 -12.80 4.38 -2.71
N VAL A 94 -13.57 4.72 -1.71
CA VAL A 94 -13.06 5.33 -0.49
C VAL A 94 -13.13 4.30 0.63
N VAL A 95 -12.02 4.10 1.32
CA VAL A 95 -11.95 3.20 2.45
C VAL A 95 -11.49 3.95 3.69
N ARG A 96 -12.04 3.55 4.83
CA ARG A 96 -11.63 4.11 6.11
C ARG A 96 -10.57 3.20 6.71
N VAL A 97 -9.49 3.79 7.18
CA VAL A 97 -8.41 3.05 7.83
C VAL A 97 -8.13 3.66 9.19
N SER A 98 -7.68 2.86 10.11
CA SER A 98 -7.37 3.32 11.46
C SER A 98 -6.11 2.68 11.99
N LEU A 99 -5.44 3.41 12.87
CA LEU A 99 -4.32 2.87 13.62
C LEU A 99 -4.88 2.00 14.74
N ARG A 100 -4.49 0.75 14.73
CA ARG A 100 -4.91 -0.18 15.79
C ARG A 100 -4.09 0.08 17.03
N LYS A 101 -4.77 0.22 18.16
CA LYS A 101 -4.11 0.56 19.41
C LYS A 101 -4.05 -0.61 20.37
N LYS A 102 -4.83 -1.65 20.12
CA LYS A 102 -4.92 -2.81 20.98
C LYS A 102 -4.85 -4.09 20.19
N GLY A 103 -4.56 -5.16 20.86
CA GLY A 103 -4.66 -6.49 20.31
C GLY A 103 -3.50 -6.85 19.40
N ARG A 104 -3.74 -7.88 18.61
CA ARG A 104 -2.74 -8.50 17.77
C ARG A 104 -2.13 -7.55 16.76
N PHE A 105 -2.91 -6.61 16.24
CA PHE A 105 -2.44 -5.70 15.21
C PHE A 105 -2.07 -4.32 15.75
N ALA A 106 -1.85 -4.19 17.05
CA ALA A 106 -1.49 -2.90 17.64
C ALA A 106 -0.29 -2.28 16.94
N GLY A 107 -0.35 -0.99 16.69
CA GLY A 107 0.70 -0.28 16.01
C GLY A 107 0.65 -0.34 14.48
N THR A 108 -0.31 -1.05 13.91
CA THR A 108 -0.47 -1.13 12.46
C THR A 108 -1.72 -0.40 12.01
N TRP A 109 -1.68 0.10 10.79
CA TRP A 109 -2.84 0.68 10.14
C TRP A 109 -3.59 -0.40 9.37
N ARG A 110 -4.91 -0.41 9.54
CA ARG A 110 -5.76 -1.44 8.93
C ARG A 110 -7.04 -0.83 8.40
N THR A 111 -7.60 -1.47 7.37
CA THR A 111 -8.94 -1.13 6.91
C THR A 111 -9.96 -1.55 7.96
N LYS A 112 -11.20 -1.08 7.82
CA LYS A 112 -12.28 -1.46 8.73
C LYS A 112 -12.48 -2.97 8.68
N GLY A 113 -12.73 -3.55 9.83
CA GLY A 113 -12.94 -4.98 9.96
C GLY A 113 -12.12 -5.55 11.10
N SER A 114 -12.17 -6.85 11.28
CA SER A 114 -11.45 -7.54 12.33
C SER A 114 -10.86 -8.83 11.79
N GLY A 115 -9.84 -9.32 12.46
CA GLY A 115 -9.20 -10.56 12.08
C GLY A 115 -8.68 -10.49 10.64
N THR A 116 -8.97 -11.51 9.87
CA THR A 116 -8.48 -11.58 8.50
C THR A 116 -9.23 -10.64 7.55
N GLY A 117 -10.32 -10.03 8.01
CA GLY A 117 -11.07 -9.09 7.20
C GLY A 117 -10.44 -7.70 7.14
N ALA A 118 -9.44 -7.44 7.97
CA ALA A 118 -8.81 -6.14 8.02
C ALA A 118 -7.49 -6.17 7.26
N SER A 119 -7.39 -5.38 6.20
CA SER A 119 -6.19 -5.32 5.37
C SER A 119 -5.18 -4.35 5.95
N ARG A 120 -3.92 -4.72 5.84
CA ARG A 120 -2.81 -3.86 6.27
C ARG A 120 -2.67 -2.69 5.32
N VAL A 121 -2.29 -1.55 5.86
CA VAL A 121 -2.07 -0.32 5.09
C VAL A 121 -0.70 0.23 5.42
N ARG A 122 0.01 0.67 4.41
CA ARG A 122 1.27 1.40 4.56
C ARG A 122 1.19 2.71 3.80
N PHE A 123 1.78 3.74 4.37
CA PHE A 123 1.78 5.06 3.77
C PHE A 123 3.14 5.36 3.14
N GLY A 124 3.15 6.28 2.20
CA GLY A 124 4.35 6.74 1.53
C GLY A 124 4.28 6.50 0.05
N GLU A 125 5.01 5.54 -0.44
CA GLU A 125 5.06 5.27 -1.87
C GLU A 125 3.84 4.50 -2.34
N ARG A 126 3.47 4.72 -3.58
CA ARG A 126 2.49 3.90 -4.27
C ARG A 126 3.23 2.74 -4.93
N ALA A 127 2.79 1.53 -4.63
CA ALA A 127 3.45 0.32 -5.11
C ALA A 127 2.42 -0.74 -5.48
N GLU A 128 1.63 -0.44 -6.49
CA GLU A 128 0.63 -1.38 -6.99
C GLU A 128 1.29 -2.67 -7.44
N HIS A 129 0.65 -3.78 -7.15
CA HIS A 129 1.10 -5.09 -7.61
C HIS A 129 -0.09 -6.01 -7.80
N TYR A 130 -0.15 -6.66 -8.93
CA TYR A 130 -1.16 -7.66 -9.23
C TYR A 130 -0.49 -9.02 -9.38
N ASP A 131 -1.01 -10.02 -8.70
CA ASP A 131 -0.45 -11.37 -8.76
C ASP A 131 -1.06 -12.12 -9.94
N PHE A 132 -0.36 -12.12 -11.05
CA PHE A 132 -0.81 -12.82 -12.25
C PHE A 132 -0.68 -14.33 -12.14
N ASN A 133 -0.07 -14.82 -11.09
CA ASN A 133 0.12 -16.26 -10.90
C ASN A 133 -0.93 -16.87 -9.99
N PHE A 134 -1.83 -16.08 -9.52
CA PHE A 134 -2.84 -16.54 -8.57
C PHE A 134 -4.03 -17.17 -9.27
#